data_0e7722d8f2c6009e3e5fb3ed844452dd
#
_entry.id   0e7722d8f2c6009e3e5fb3ed844452dd
#
_cell.length_a   1.000
_cell.length_b   1.000
_cell.length_c   1.000
_cell.angle_alpha   90.00
_cell.angle_beta   90.00
_cell.angle_gamma   90.00
#
_symmetry.space_group_name_H-M   'P 1'
#
loop_
_entity.id
_entity.type
_entity.pdbx_description
1 polymer ?
#
loop_
_entity_poly.entity_id
_entity_poly.type
_entity_poly.pdbx_seq_one_letter_code
_entity_poly.pdbx_strand_id
1 'polypeptide(L)'
;MTCRNGAGDWKDKTMNLEGKRVLVVGSGKSGAAAAELLRKKGITFVLFDGNKDLDVAALIGKNPVFAGAEILLGELAPEDMARIDLVVLSPGVPTDLPMVNELRNRQIPIWGEIELAYHFAKGRIIAITGTNGKTTTTSLVGEIMANYFDDVKVVGNIGIPYTSVAADTTEDTVTVAEISSFQLETTREFAPEVTAILNITPDHLNRHHTMECYIETKESITKNQTAGDTCVLNYEDEVLRRFGGTLHTKVVFFSSRRRLEKGLYLDGEDIFYADGTTDTKVINVNELNILGKHNYENVMAAVGMSLSFGVPMDKIVEVLKRFQAVEHR
;
A
#
# COMPACT_ATOMS: atom_id res chain seq x y z
N MET A 1 20.47 16.85 -1.53
CA MET A 1 19.40 16.74 -0.53
C MET A 1 19.19 15.27 -0.25
N THR A 2 19.48 14.82 0.95
CA THR A 2 19.36 13.38 1.32
C THR A 2 17.93 13.08 1.66
N CYS A 3 17.33 12.07 1.01
CA CYS A 3 15.99 11.55 1.28
C CYS A 3 15.87 10.84 2.66
N ARG A 4 16.74 11.15 3.60
CA ARG A 4 16.70 10.55 4.95
C ARG A 4 15.54 11.11 5.76
N ASN A 5 14.43 10.38 5.77
CA ASN A 5 13.44 10.49 6.83
C ASN A 5 14.12 10.04 8.13
N GLY A 6 14.27 10.97 9.09
CA GLY A 6 14.91 10.68 10.37
C GLY A 6 14.21 9.51 11.08
N ALA A 7 14.92 8.41 11.24
CA ALA A 7 14.50 7.29 12.05
C ALA A 7 14.63 7.71 13.52
N GLY A 8 13.55 8.16 14.12
CA GLY A 8 13.39 8.21 15.56
C GLY A 8 12.96 6.83 16.06
N ASP A 9 13.50 6.40 17.18
CA ASP A 9 13.21 5.13 17.86
C ASP A 9 11.74 5.10 18.34
N TRP A 10 10.84 4.57 17.52
CA TRP A 10 9.42 4.44 17.82
C TRP A 10 9.01 2.96 17.74
N LYS A 11 9.43 2.17 18.74
CA LYS A 11 9.01 0.77 18.91
C LYS A 11 7.87 0.67 19.93
N ASP A 12 6.71 1.28 19.64
CA ASP A 12 5.52 0.99 20.45
C ASP A 12 4.30 0.88 19.55
N LYS A 13 3.84 -0.36 19.34
CA LYS A 13 2.67 -0.72 18.49
C LYS A 13 1.34 -0.15 18.98
N THR A 14 1.33 0.69 19.99
CA THR A 14 0.12 1.28 20.56
C THR A 14 0.35 2.77 20.87
N MET A 15 0.47 3.60 19.82
CA MET A 15 0.22 5.01 20.07
C MET A 15 -1.24 5.13 20.52
N ASN A 16 -1.46 5.26 21.82
CA ASN A 16 -2.79 5.55 22.35
C ASN A 16 -3.20 6.93 21.85
N LEU A 17 -4.18 6.99 20.96
CA LEU A 17 -4.72 8.23 20.42
C LEU A 17 -5.87 8.79 21.27
N GLU A 18 -6.21 8.16 22.41
CA GLU A 18 -7.21 8.66 23.32
C GLU A 18 -6.79 10.01 23.91
N GLY A 19 -7.66 11.00 23.80
CA GLY A 19 -7.38 12.37 24.22
C GLY A 19 -6.43 13.16 23.34
N LYS A 20 -5.90 12.57 22.27
CA LYS A 20 -5.05 13.23 21.28
C LYS A 20 -5.85 14.05 20.29
N ARG A 21 -5.26 15.17 19.87
CA ARG A 21 -5.80 16.04 18.83
C ARG A 21 -5.14 15.74 17.49
N VAL A 22 -5.88 15.12 16.59
CA VAL A 22 -5.40 14.66 15.27
C VAL A 22 -5.73 15.70 14.22
N LEU A 23 -4.76 16.14 13.43
CA LEU A 23 -4.96 16.99 12.25
C LEU A 23 -5.12 16.11 11.01
N VAL A 24 -6.29 16.10 10.40
CA VAL A 24 -6.53 15.47 9.10
C VAL A 24 -6.29 16.52 8.01
N VAL A 25 -5.31 16.28 7.15
CA VAL A 25 -4.91 17.21 6.08
C VAL A 25 -5.44 16.74 4.74
N GLY A 26 -6.30 17.55 4.14
CA GLY A 26 -7.02 17.29 2.88
C GLY A 26 -8.42 16.76 3.10
N SER A 27 -9.38 17.39 2.44
CA SER A 27 -10.83 17.13 2.55
C SER A 27 -11.37 16.12 1.53
N GLY A 28 -10.50 15.47 0.76
CA GLY A 28 -10.84 14.47 -0.26
C GLY A 28 -11.24 13.11 0.32
N LYS A 29 -11.37 12.11 -0.55
CA LYS A 29 -11.81 10.74 -0.22
C LYS A 29 -11.00 10.12 0.94
N SER A 30 -9.66 10.22 0.89
CA SER A 30 -8.79 9.65 1.93
C SER A 30 -8.94 10.38 3.27
N GLY A 31 -9.05 11.72 3.24
CA GLY A 31 -9.27 12.51 4.47
C GLY A 31 -10.63 12.25 5.10
N ALA A 32 -11.69 12.12 4.30
CA ALA A 32 -13.01 11.76 4.79
C ALA A 32 -13.00 10.36 5.45
N ALA A 33 -12.36 9.37 4.82
CA ALA A 33 -12.25 8.01 5.35
C ALA A 33 -11.41 7.98 6.65
N ALA A 34 -10.31 8.74 6.71
CA ALA A 34 -9.52 8.89 7.93
C ALA A 34 -10.34 9.52 9.07
N ALA A 35 -11.08 10.59 8.78
CA ALA A 35 -11.97 11.24 9.74
C ALA A 35 -13.06 10.27 10.25
N GLU A 36 -13.61 9.44 9.36
CA GLU A 36 -14.62 8.44 9.72
C GLU A 36 -14.06 7.37 10.68
N LEU A 37 -12.86 6.87 10.40
CA LEU A 37 -12.17 5.93 11.29
C LEU A 37 -11.92 6.57 12.67
N LEU A 38 -11.40 7.79 12.71
CA LEU A 38 -11.16 8.52 13.97
C LEU A 38 -12.45 8.69 14.78
N ARG A 39 -13.56 9.08 14.13
CA ARG A 39 -14.88 9.17 14.81
C ARG A 39 -15.35 7.83 15.35
N LYS A 40 -15.28 6.76 14.56
CA LYS A 40 -15.63 5.39 15.01
C LYS A 40 -14.83 4.97 16.25
N LYS A 41 -13.61 5.48 16.40
CA LYS A 41 -12.72 5.20 17.54
C LYS A 41 -12.83 6.23 18.67
N GLY A 42 -13.74 7.20 18.58
CA GLY A 42 -13.92 8.23 19.60
C GLY A 42 -12.78 9.26 19.69
N ILE A 43 -11.97 9.38 18.64
CA ILE A 43 -10.82 10.27 18.58
C ILE A 43 -11.23 11.61 17.97
N THR A 44 -10.87 12.71 18.65
CA THR A 44 -11.13 14.06 18.17
C THR A 44 -10.16 14.42 17.04
N PHE A 45 -10.70 15.05 15.97
CA PHE A 45 -9.86 15.53 14.88
C PHE A 45 -10.23 16.97 14.48
N VAL A 46 -9.27 17.65 13.86
CA VAL A 46 -9.38 18.93 13.17
C VAL A 46 -9.17 18.64 11.69
N LEU A 47 -10.04 19.15 10.82
CA LEU A 47 -9.81 19.10 9.37
C LEU A 47 -9.03 20.34 8.94
N PHE A 48 -8.00 20.15 8.16
CA PHE A 48 -7.31 21.24 7.47
C PHE A 48 -7.34 21.02 5.95
N ASP A 49 -7.68 22.09 5.21
CA ASP A 49 -7.54 22.11 3.75
C ASP A 49 -6.87 23.42 3.30
N GLY A 50 -5.87 23.30 2.42
CA GLY A 50 -5.14 24.47 1.90
C GLY A 50 -5.96 25.38 0.98
N ASN A 51 -7.15 24.95 0.54
CA ASN A 51 -8.06 25.78 -0.24
C ASN A 51 -8.86 26.72 0.68
N LYS A 52 -8.45 27.98 0.76
CA LYS A 52 -9.12 29.02 1.57
C LYS A 52 -10.56 29.34 1.13
N ASP A 53 -10.88 29.07 -0.14
CA ASP A 53 -12.16 29.38 -0.75
C ASP A 53 -13.10 28.16 -0.75
N LEU A 54 -12.76 27.11 0.01
CA LEU A 54 -13.57 25.89 0.11
C LEU A 54 -14.92 26.17 0.77
N ASP A 55 -16.01 25.83 0.08
CA ASP A 55 -17.35 25.91 0.65
C ASP A 55 -17.56 24.81 1.70
N VAL A 56 -17.47 25.18 2.96
CA VAL A 56 -17.61 24.26 4.11
C VAL A 56 -19.00 23.63 4.16
N ALA A 57 -20.06 24.36 3.79
CA ALA A 57 -21.41 23.82 3.82
C ALA A 57 -21.60 22.74 2.75
N ALA A 58 -21.10 23.00 1.53
CA ALA A 58 -21.08 22.01 0.46
C ALA A 58 -20.20 20.79 0.80
N LEU A 59 -19.03 21.01 1.44
CA LEU A 59 -18.16 19.94 1.89
C LEU A 59 -18.86 19.03 2.91
N ILE A 60 -19.51 19.61 3.93
CA ILE A 60 -20.25 18.86 4.95
C ILE A 60 -21.47 18.16 4.33
N GLY A 61 -22.15 18.81 3.40
CA GLY A 61 -23.25 18.17 2.66
C GLY A 61 -22.83 16.92 1.90
N LYS A 62 -21.64 16.95 1.30
CA LYS A 62 -21.05 15.80 0.58
C LYS A 62 -20.45 14.75 1.52
N ASN A 63 -19.83 15.18 2.61
CA ASN A 63 -19.15 14.33 3.58
C ASN A 63 -19.61 14.68 5.02
N PRO A 64 -20.73 14.14 5.49
CA PRO A 64 -21.30 14.46 6.80
C PRO A 64 -20.37 14.15 7.99
N VAL A 65 -19.33 13.36 7.77
CA VAL A 65 -18.30 13.08 8.76
C VAL A 65 -17.61 14.34 9.29
N PHE A 66 -17.57 15.42 8.52
CA PHE A 66 -16.96 16.68 8.93
C PHE A 66 -17.89 17.60 9.74
N ALA A 67 -19.18 17.24 9.87
CA ALA A 67 -20.13 18.02 10.67
C ALA A 67 -19.69 18.06 12.14
N GLY A 68 -19.62 19.28 12.71
CA GLY A 68 -19.20 19.50 14.10
C GLY A 68 -17.70 19.34 14.35
N ALA A 69 -16.88 19.06 13.34
CA ALA A 69 -15.43 19.16 13.46
C ALA A 69 -14.97 20.62 13.34
N GLU A 70 -13.84 20.94 13.97
CA GLU A 70 -13.13 22.19 13.69
C GLU A 70 -12.50 22.08 12.30
N ILE A 71 -12.75 23.08 11.45
CA ILE A 71 -12.25 23.13 10.06
C ILE A 71 -11.40 24.37 9.89
N LEU A 72 -10.15 24.19 9.53
CA LEU A 72 -9.16 25.22 9.25
C LEU A 72 -8.88 25.26 7.75
N LEU A 73 -8.89 26.44 7.15
CA LEU A 73 -8.72 26.62 5.71
C LEU A 73 -7.55 27.57 5.38
N GLY A 74 -6.86 27.30 4.27
CA GLY A 74 -5.82 28.16 3.72
C GLY A 74 -4.49 27.97 4.40
N GLU A 75 -4.17 28.71 5.45
CA GLU A 75 -2.89 28.61 6.18
C GLU A 75 -3.12 28.07 7.59
N LEU A 76 -2.24 27.19 8.02
CA LEU A 76 -2.26 26.64 9.37
C LEU A 76 -1.39 27.52 10.29
N ALA A 77 -2.03 28.18 11.25
CA ALA A 77 -1.35 29.10 12.16
C ALA A 77 -0.43 28.37 13.14
N PRO A 78 0.68 28.99 13.61
CA PRO A 78 1.60 28.39 14.57
C PRO A 78 0.94 27.94 15.88
N GLU A 79 -0.07 28.67 16.34
CA GLU A 79 -0.88 28.34 17.53
C GLU A 79 -1.78 27.13 17.30
N ASP A 80 -2.27 26.90 16.09
CA ASP A 80 -3.02 25.70 15.74
C ASP A 80 -2.10 24.47 15.70
N MET A 81 -0.90 24.61 15.09
CA MET A 81 0.11 23.56 15.08
C MET A 81 0.52 23.13 16.49
N ALA A 82 0.63 24.09 17.42
CA ALA A 82 1.05 23.82 18.81
C ALA A 82 0.04 22.93 19.60
N ARG A 83 -1.18 22.79 19.09
CA ARG A 83 -2.24 21.99 19.72
C ARG A 83 -2.42 20.61 19.10
N ILE A 84 -1.61 20.26 18.10
CA ILE A 84 -1.72 19.01 17.34
C ILE A 84 -0.73 17.97 17.88
N ASP A 85 -1.22 16.78 18.15
CA ASP A 85 -0.43 15.63 18.60
C ASP A 85 -0.02 14.70 17.47
N LEU A 86 -0.82 14.63 16.41
CA LEU A 86 -0.62 13.75 15.25
C LEU A 86 -1.20 14.41 13.99
N VAL A 87 -0.51 14.24 12.87
CA VAL A 87 -1.01 14.62 11.54
C VAL A 87 -1.35 13.36 10.74
N VAL A 88 -2.51 13.34 10.11
CA VAL A 88 -2.89 12.36 9.08
C VAL A 88 -2.94 13.07 7.73
N LEU A 89 -1.93 12.80 6.90
CA LEU A 89 -1.73 13.47 5.63
C LEU A 89 -2.37 12.66 4.49
N SER A 90 -3.24 13.28 3.72
CA SER A 90 -3.78 12.65 2.51
C SER A 90 -2.68 12.45 1.45
N PRO A 91 -2.67 11.35 0.67
CA PRO A 91 -1.60 11.04 -0.29
C PRO A 91 -1.38 12.12 -1.36
N GLY A 92 -2.44 12.85 -1.72
CA GLY A 92 -2.36 13.95 -2.68
C GLY A 92 -1.64 15.20 -2.17
N VAL A 93 -1.42 15.32 -0.86
CA VAL A 93 -0.72 16.46 -0.26
C VAL A 93 0.79 16.22 -0.29
N PRO A 94 1.59 17.12 -0.90
CA PRO A 94 3.06 16.97 -0.92
C PRO A 94 3.67 16.97 0.48
N THR A 95 4.61 16.04 0.71
CA THR A 95 5.28 15.87 2.02
C THR A 95 6.38 16.91 2.25
N ASP A 96 6.74 17.68 1.25
CA ASP A 96 7.76 18.74 1.27
C ASP A 96 7.19 20.17 1.40
N LEU A 97 5.87 20.31 1.55
CA LEU A 97 5.25 21.61 1.79
C LEU A 97 5.84 22.30 3.04
N PRO A 98 5.98 23.64 3.03
CA PRO A 98 6.48 24.40 4.19
C PRO A 98 5.75 24.05 5.50
N MET A 99 4.44 23.94 5.45
CA MET A 99 3.61 23.54 6.60
C MET A 99 3.98 22.15 7.12
N VAL A 100 4.17 21.16 6.23
CA VAL A 100 4.52 19.80 6.61
C VAL A 100 5.93 19.74 7.21
N ASN A 101 6.86 20.54 6.67
CA ASN A 101 8.21 20.66 7.20
C ASN A 101 8.20 21.33 8.59
N GLU A 102 7.37 22.35 8.80
CA GLU A 102 7.21 22.99 10.11
C GLU A 102 6.66 22.02 11.17
N LEU A 103 5.63 21.25 10.82
CA LEU A 103 5.07 20.21 11.70
C LEU A 103 6.14 19.15 12.06
N ARG A 104 6.98 18.78 11.08
CA ARG A 104 8.10 17.86 11.29
C ARG A 104 9.19 18.45 12.20
N ASN A 105 9.52 19.74 12.04
CA ASN A 105 10.47 20.45 12.90
C ASN A 105 10.00 20.52 14.36
N ARG A 106 8.68 20.58 14.56
CA ARG A 106 8.03 20.51 15.89
C ARG A 106 7.94 19.08 16.43
N GLN A 107 8.51 18.11 15.72
CA GLN A 107 8.48 16.68 16.08
C GLN A 107 7.05 16.09 16.19
N ILE A 108 6.07 16.68 15.52
CA ILE A 108 4.71 16.15 15.46
C ILE A 108 4.74 14.95 14.48
N PRO A 109 4.31 13.76 14.89
CA PRO A 109 4.26 12.59 14.02
C PRO A 109 3.37 12.84 12.81
N ILE A 110 3.84 12.41 11.63
CA ILE A 110 3.07 12.51 10.38
C ILE A 110 2.85 11.10 9.86
N TRP A 111 1.59 10.70 9.82
CA TRP A 111 1.11 9.45 9.25
C TRP A 111 0.38 9.71 7.94
N GLY A 112 0.32 8.70 7.09
CA GLY A 112 -0.61 8.67 5.97
C GLY A 112 -1.85 7.85 6.30
N GLU A 113 -2.72 7.75 5.34
CA GLU A 113 -3.95 6.95 5.41
C GLU A 113 -3.65 5.47 5.70
N ILE A 114 -2.61 4.91 5.05
CA ILE A 114 -2.19 3.51 5.22
C ILE A 114 -1.67 3.27 6.65
N GLU A 115 -0.85 4.17 7.15
CA GLU A 115 -0.30 4.05 8.52
C GLU A 115 -1.42 4.13 9.57
N LEU A 116 -2.33 5.11 9.43
CA LEU A 116 -3.48 5.23 10.33
C LEU A 116 -4.33 3.95 10.32
N ALA A 117 -4.63 3.42 9.14
CA ALA A 117 -5.40 2.19 9.01
C ALA A 117 -4.70 1.01 9.68
N TYR A 118 -3.38 0.87 9.46
CA TYR A 118 -2.57 -0.21 10.01
C TYR A 118 -2.62 -0.27 11.55
N HIS A 119 -2.64 0.89 12.22
CA HIS A 119 -2.75 0.96 13.68
C HIS A 119 -4.10 0.52 14.25
N PHE A 120 -5.16 0.50 13.43
CA PHE A 120 -6.49 0.08 13.86
C PHE A 120 -6.95 -1.23 13.25
N ALA A 121 -6.31 -1.65 12.16
CA ALA A 121 -6.64 -2.90 11.50
C ALA A 121 -5.99 -4.10 12.19
N LYS A 122 -6.65 -5.23 12.04
CA LYS A 122 -6.21 -6.54 12.50
C LYS A 122 -6.07 -7.49 11.31
N GLY A 123 -5.49 -8.67 11.58
CA GLY A 123 -5.32 -9.73 10.61
C GLY A 123 -4.04 -9.57 9.78
N ARG A 124 -3.97 -10.27 8.67
CA ARG A 124 -2.78 -10.45 7.83
C ARG A 124 -2.84 -9.55 6.59
N ILE A 125 -1.69 -9.05 6.14
CA ILE A 125 -1.63 -8.04 5.07
C ILE A 125 -0.74 -8.51 3.93
N ILE A 126 -1.25 -8.39 2.71
CA ILE A 126 -0.50 -8.44 1.45
C ILE A 126 -0.47 -7.02 0.88
N ALA A 127 0.70 -6.49 0.52
CA ALA A 127 0.82 -5.15 -0.03
C ALA A 127 1.55 -5.15 -1.39
N ILE A 128 0.99 -4.43 -2.36
CA ILE A 128 1.45 -4.44 -3.74
C ILE A 128 1.77 -3.03 -4.18
N THR A 129 3.00 -2.81 -4.67
CA THR A 129 3.42 -1.57 -5.33
C THR A 129 4.10 -1.84 -6.66
N GLY A 130 4.47 -0.80 -7.35
CA GLY A 130 5.11 -0.83 -8.67
C GLY A 130 4.73 0.41 -9.47
N THR A 131 5.35 0.63 -10.61
CA THR A 131 4.91 1.69 -11.52
C THR A 131 3.64 1.24 -12.24
N ASN A 132 3.66 0.06 -12.84
CA ASN A 132 2.56 -0.51 -13.63
C ASN A 132 2.10 -1.86 -13.09
N GLY A 133 0.87 -2.29 -13.43
CA GLY A 133 0.34 -3.61 -13.12
C GLY A 133 -0.28 -3.75 -11.72
N LYS A 134 -0.16 -2.75 -10.86
CA LYS A 134 -0.67 -2.80 -9.47
C LYS A 134 -2.13 -3.24 -9.40
N THR A 135 -3.01 -2.54 -10.10
CA THR A 135 -4.47 -2.76 -10.07
C THR A 135 -4.85 -4.17 -10.50
N THR A 136 -4.31 -4.63 -11.64
CA THR A 136 -4.55 -6.00 -12.13
C THR A 136 -4.06 -7.03 -11.12
N THR A 137 -2.84 -6.87 -10.61
CA THR A 137 -2.25 -7.80 -9.64
C THR A 137 -3.02 -7.80 -8.32
N THR A 138 -3.40 -6.62 -7.80
CA THR A 138 -4.17 -6.50 -6.55
C THR A 138 -5.54 -7.14 -6.68
N SER A 139 -6.23 -6.92 -7.80
CA SER A 139 -7.54 -7.54 -8.06
C SER A 139 -7.43 -9.06 -8.15
N LEU A 140 -6.42 -9.56 -8.88
CA LEU A 140 -6.19 -11.01 -9.01
C LEU A 140 -5.84 -11.65 -7.66
N VAL A 141 -4.94 -11.04 -6.87
CA VAL A 141 -4.62 -11.53 -5.53
C VAL A 141 -5.86 -11.49 -4.64
N GLY A 142 -6.66 -10.42 -4.71
CA GLY A 142 -7.90 -10.31 -3.98
C GLY A 142 -8.87 -11.45 -4.27
N GLU A 143 -9.06 -11.80 -5.55
CA GLU A 143 -9.91 -12.93 -5.95
C GLU A 143 -9.32 -14.29 -5.52
N ILE A 144 -8.01 -14.47 -5.57
CA ILE A 144 -7.35 -15.69 -5.09
C ILE A 144 -7.55 -15.83 -3.58
N MET A 145 -7.35 -14.74 -2.82
CA MET A 145 -7.57 -14.76 -1.37
C MET A 145 -9.02 -15.07 -1.03
N ALA A 146 -9.99 -14.42 -1.70
CA ALA A 146 -11.42 -14.64 -1.50
C ALA A 146 -11.89 -16.05 -1.91
N ASN A 147 -11.14 -16.76 -2.74
CA ASN A 147 -11.41 -18.17 -3.07
C ASN A 147 -10.96 -19.14 -1.97
N TYR A 148 -10.20 -18.68 -1.00
CA TYR A 148 -9.61 -19.52 0.03
C TYR A 148 -9.87 -19.05 1.48
N PHE A 149 -10.01 -17.74 1.73
CA PHE A 149 -10.29 -17.15 3.03
C PHE A 149 -11.68 -16.51 3.05
N ASP A 150 -12.34 -16.57 4.20
CA ASP A 150 -13.73 -16.12 4.35
C ASP A 150 -13.86 -14.59 4.44
N ASP A 151 -12.87 -13.90 5.02
CA ASP A 151 -12.89 -12.43 5.18
C ASP A 151 -11.70 -11.77 4.49
N VAL A 152 -11.95 -11.23 3.31
CA VAL A 152 -10.93 -10.55 2.48
C VAL A 152 -11.33 -9.12 2.19
N LYS A 153 -10.40 -8.18 2.39
CA LYS A 153 -10.56 -6.75 2.08
C LYS A 153 -9.56 -6.34 1.02
N VAL A 154 -10.04 -5.86 -0.12
CA VAL A 154 -9.21 -5.24 -1.16
C VAL A 154 -9.28 -3.73 -1.03
N VAL A 155 -8.15 -3.09 -0.77
CA VAL A 155 -8.10 -1.69 -0.31
C VAL A 155 -6.92 -0.91 -0.90
N GLY A 156 -6.87 0.38 -0.61
CA GLY A 156 -5.71 1.25 -0.85
C GLY A 156 -5.90 2.22 -2.00
N ASN A 157 -4.93 2.31 -2.88
CA ASN A 157 -4.93 3.26 -4.01
C ASN A 157 -6.07 3.00 -5.00
N ILE A 158 -6.56 1.77 -5.08
CA ILE A 158 -7.78 1.37 -5.81
C ILE A 158 -8.89 0.99 -4.84
N GLY A 159 -10.12 0.98 -5.33
CA GLY A 159 -11.29 0.55 -4.57
C GLY A 159 -11.61 1.53 -3.45
N ILE A 160 -11.51 1.07 -2.22
CA ILE A 160 -11.82 1.84 -1.01
C ILE A 160 -10.55 2.15 -0.22
N PRO A 161 -10.48 3.31 0.48
CA PRO A 161 -9.40 3.59 1.40
C PRO A 161 -9.29 2.51 2.49
N TYR A 162 -8.07 2.17 2.90
CA TYR A 162 -7.86 1.17 3.94
C TYR A 162 -8.49 1.58 5.28
N THR A 163 -8.45 2.88 5.59
CA THR A 163 -9.13 3.46 6.76
C THR A 163 -10.64 3.20 6.79
N SER A 164 -11.30 3.03 5.63
CA SER A 164 -12.74 2.77 5.58
C SER A 164 -13.15 1.42 6.18
N VAL A 165 -12.24 0.43 6.21
CA VAL A 165 -12.51 -0.93 6.69
C VAL A 165 -11.72 -1.30 7.94
N ALA A 166 -10.70 -0.54 8.29
CA ALA A 166 -9.75 -0.86 9.36
C ALA A 166 -10.43 -1.15 10.72
N ALA A 167 -11.51 -0.43 11.04
CA ALA A 167 -12.24 -0.62 12.29
C ALA A 167 -13.03 -1.94 12.35
N ASP A 168 -13.34 -2.52 11.20
CA ASP A 168 -14.24 -3.67 11.05
C ASP A 168 -13.46 -4.98 10.75
N THR A 169 -12.10 -4.93 10.78
CA THR A 169 -11.23 -6.09 10.59
C THR A 169 -11.07 -6.92 11.87
N THR A 170 -10.83 -8.22 11.70
CA THR A 170 -10.58 -9.19 12.77
C THR A 170 -9.22 -9.86 12.58
N GLU A 171 -8.81 -10.71 13.52
CA GLU A 171 -7.56 -11.48 13.39
C GLU A 171 -7.57 -12.44 12.18
N ASP A 172 -8.74 -12.82 11.69
CA ASP A 172 -8.93 -13.70 10.54
C ASP A 172 -9.00 -12.94 9.20
N THR A 173 -9.05 -11.61 9.25
CA THR A 173 -9.14 -10.78 8.04
C THR A 173 -7.85 -10.83 7.22
N VAL A 174 -7.96 -11.03 5.92
CA VAL A 174 -6.88 -10.87 4.95
C VAL A 174 -7.07 -9.54 4.22
N THR A 175 -6.12 -8.64 4.38
CA THR A 175 -6.11 -7.36 3.65
C THR A 175 -5.17 -7.44 2.46
N VAL A 176 -5.67 -7.17 1.26
CA VAL A 176 -4.91 -7.04 0.03
C VAL A 176 -4.89 -5.57 -0.37
N ALA A 177 -3.73 -4.93 -0.23
CA ALA A 177 -3.60 -3.48 -0.35
C ALA A 177 -2.78 -3.07 -1.57
N GLU A 178 -3.37 -2.28 -2.47
CA GLU A 178 -2.62 -1.56 -3.49
C GLU A 178 -2.01 -0.30 -2.88
N ILE A 179 -0.69 -0.17 -2.91
CA ILE A 179 0.02 0.95 -2.31
C ILE A 179 0.75 1.78 -3.36
N SER A 180 0.38 3.05 -3.49
CA SER A 180 1.10 4.01 -4.33
C SER A 180 2.39 4.49 -3.66
N SER A 181 3.31 5.07 -4.44
CA SER A 181 4.51 5.70 -3.87
C SER A 181 4.17 6.85 -2.92
N PHE A 182 3.12 7.62 -3.21
CA PHE A 182 2.68 8.71 -2.34
C PHE A 182 2.19 8.23 -0.96
N GLN A 183 1.52 7.08 -0.93
CA GLN A 183 1.11 6.45 0.34
C GLN A 183 2.31 5.92 1.13
N LEU A 184 3.35 5.39 0.44
CA LEU A 184 4.57 4.89 1.09
C LEU A 184 5.39 6.01 1.75
N GLU A 185 5.37 7.24 1.24
CA GLU A 185 6.10 8.38 1.83
C GLU A 185 5.78 8.61 3.32
N THR A 186 4.62 8.20 3.76
CA THR A 186 4.10 8.47 5.11
C THR A 186 3.83 7.22 5.94
N THR A 187 4.29 6.05 5.48
CA THR A 187 4.30 4.82 6.28
C THR A 187 5.46 4.85 7.28
N ARG A 188 5.28 4.27 8.47
CA ARG A 188 6.30 4.16 9.52
C ARG A 188 6.43 2.76 10.06
N GLU A 189 5.37 2.22 10.65
CA GLU A 189 5.32 0.88 11.25
C GLU A 189 4.61 -0.15 10.35
N PHE A 190 4.01 0.30 9.25
CA PHE A 190 3.34 -0.58 8.30
C PHE A 190 4.21 -1.78 7.92
N ALA A 191 3.78 -2.98 8.29
CA ALA A 191 4.53 -4.23 8.16
C ALA A 191 3.67 -5.33 7.53
N PRO A 192 3.53 -5.36 6.20
CA PRO A 192 2.82 -6.44 5.51
C PRO A 192 3.62 -7.73 5.52
N GLU A 193 2.95 -8.88 5.70
CA GLU A 193 3.56 -10.21 5.70
C GLU A 193 4.11 -10.61 4.32
N VAL A 194 3.38 -10.25 3.27
CA VAL A 194 3.81 -10.47 1.89
C VAL A 194 3.75 -9.16 1.12
N THR A 195 4.83 -8.82 0.44
CA THR A 195 4.90 -7.64 -0.43
C THR A 195 5.23 -8.01 -1.87
N ALA A 196 4.87 -7.14 -2.80
CA ALA A 196 5.41 -7.19 -4.17
C ALA A 196 5.79 -5.80 -4.67
N ILE A 197 6.90 -5.73 -5.39
CA ILE A 197 7.27 -4.59 -6.24
C ILE A 197 7.34 -5.10 -7.67
N LEU A 198 6.34 -4.73 -8.48
CA LEU A 198 6.15 -5.33 -9.80
C LEU A 198 7.16 -4.84 -10.84
N ASN A 199 7.50 -3.58 -10.80
CA ASN A 199 8.46 -2.91 -11.69
C ASN A 199 8.70 -1.48 -11.19
N ILE A 200 9.84 -0.90 -11.57
CA ILE A 200 10.16 0.50 -11.33
C ILE A 200 10.62 1.15 -12.64
N THR A 201 9.78 1.98 -13.21
CA THR A 201 10.09 2.79 -14.38
C THR A 201 9.83 4.26 -14.09
N PRO A 202 10.49 5.23 -14.77
CA PRO A 202 10.31 6.65 -14.47
C PRO A 202 8.84 7.08 -14.47
N ASP A 203 8.38 7.61 -13.33
CA ASP A 203 7.05 8.15 -13.15
C ASP A 203 7.05 9.10 -11.94
N HIS A 204 6.12 10.03 -11.90
CA HIS A 204 5.91 10.95 -10.77
C HIS A 204 7.17 11.71 -10.28
N LEU A 205 8.14 11.99 -11.18
CA LEU A 205 9.37 12.68 -10.82
C LEU A 205 9.14 14.15 -10.42
N ASN A 206 8.02 14.74 -10.80
CA ASN A 206 7.57 16.03 -10.30
C ASN A 206 7.28 16.02 -8.78
N ARG A 207 7.01 14.85 -8.21
CA ARG A 207 6.77 14.65 -6.76
C ARG A 207 8.01 14.11 -6.06
N HIS A 208 8.67 13.11 -6.62
CA HIS A 208 9.82 12.43 -6.00
C HIS A 208 11.15 13.10 -6.31
N HIS A 209 11.17 14.11 -7.22
CA HIS A 209 12.31 14.90 -7.66
C HIS A 209 13.38 14.10 -8.42
N THR A 210 13.79 12.93 -7.93
CA THR A 210 14.78 12.06 -8.58
C THR A 210 14.30 10.62 -8.68
N MET A 211 14.92 9.87 -9.59
CA MET A 211 14.64 8.46 -9.75
C MET A 211 15.05 7.65 -8.51
N GLU A 212 16.13 8.05 -7.86
CA GLU A 212 16.64 7.44 -6.63
C GLU A 212 15.62 7.56 -5.50
N CYS A 213 15.04 8.76 -5.28
CA CYS A 213 13.98 8.95 -4.29
C CYS A 213 12.72 8.12 -4.59
N TYR A 214 12.37 7.98 -5.88
CA TYR A 214 11.23 7.15 -6.29
C TYR A 214 11.48 5.66 -6.03
N ILE A 215 12.69 5.17 -6.32
CA ILE A 215 13.13 3.80 -6.03
C ILE A 215 13.08 3.55 -4.51
N GLU A 216 13.79 4.35 -3.71
CA GLU A 216 13.83 4.23 -2.25
C GLU A 216 12.43 4.25 -1.64
N THR A 217 11.53 5.10 -2.15
CA THR A 217 10.15 5.15 -1.69
C THR A 217 9.42 3.84 -1.94
N LYS A 218 9.55 3.23 -3.13
CA LYS A 218 8.90 1.94 -3.40
C LYS A 218 9.51 0.78 -2.62
N GLU A 219 10.83 0.75 -2.50
CA GLU A 219 11.57 -0.24 -1.72
C GLU A 219 11.19 -0.20 -0.23
N SER A 220 10.78 0.97 0.28
CA SER A 220 10.37 1.16 1.68
C SER A 220 9.14 0.33 2.08
N ILE A 221 8.41 -0.29 1.14
CA ILE A 221 7.31 -1.20 1.45
C ILE A 221 7.77 -2.41 2.28
N THR A 222 9.05 -2.77 2.21
CA THR A 222 9.66 -3.91 2.91
C THR A 222 10.34 -3.53 4.22
N LYS A 223 10.42 -2.24 4.56
CA LYS A 223 11.31 -1.74 5.63
C LYS A 223 11.07 -2.32 7.02
N ASN A 224 9.85 -2.77 7.30
CA ASN A 224 9.47 -3.36 8.58
C ASN A 224 9.26 -4.89 8.48
N GLN A 225 9.51 -5.48 7.32
CA GLN A 225 9.45 -6.93 7.16
C GLN A 225 10.58 -7.63 7.90
N THR A 226 10.32 -8.85 8.32
CA THR A 226 11.25 -9.73 9.04
C THR A 226 11.69 -10.92 8.16
N ALA A 227 12.57 -11.76 8.65
CA ALA A 227 12.99 -12.98 7.95
C ALA A 227 11.84 -14.01 7.76
N GLY A 228 10.72 -13.85 8.47
CA GLY A 228 9.51 -14.67 8.29
C GLY A 228 8.69 -14.26 7.08
N ASP A 229 8.80 -13.01 6.69
CA ASP A 229 7.99 -12.37 5.65
C ASP A 229 8.56 -12.62 4.24
N THR A 230 7.79 -12.26 3.21
CA THR A 230 8.20 -12.51 1.81
C THR A 230 8.05 -11.24 0.96
N CYS A 231 9.04 -10.98 0.10
CA CYS A 231 8.98 -9.97 -0.96
C CYS A 231 9.03 -10.64 -2.34
N VAL A 232 8.04 -10.34 -3.18
CA VAL A 232 7.95 -10.83 -4.57
C VAL A 232 8.44 -9.76 -5.53
N LEU A 233 9.43 -10.07 -6.37
CA LEU A 233 10.15 -9.12 -7.19
C LEU A 233 10.31 -9.59 -8.65
N ASN A 234 10.27 -8.63 -9.58
CA ASN A 234 10.57 -8.88 -10.98
C ASN A 234 12.10 -9.03 -11.18
N TYR A 235 12.52 -10.21 -11.60
CA TYR A 235 13.93 -10.48 -11.88
C TYR A 235 14.47 -9.71 -13.09
N GLU A 236 13.61 -9.36 -14.03
CA GLU A 236 13.99 -8.63 -15.25
C GLU A 236 14.19 -7.12 -15.02
N ASP A 237 13.70 -6.60 -13.91
CA ASP A 237 14.00 -5.25 -13.43
C ASP A 237 15.33 -5.27 -12.66
N GLU A 238 16.34 -4.60 -13.22
CA GLU A 238 17.70 -4.62 -12.64
C GLU A 238 17.76 -3.99 -11.24
N VAL A 239 16.95 -2.95 -11.00
CA VAL A 239 16.85 -2.30 -9.69
C VAL A 239 16.31 -3.30 -8.68
N LEU A 240 15.20 -3.97 -8.99
CA LEU A 240 14.56 -4.94 -8.10
C LEU A 240 15.40 -6.19 -7.89
N ARG A 241 16.12 -6.65 -8.92
CA ARG A 241 17.03 -7.79 -8.78
C ARG A 241 18.18 -7.49 -7.82
N ARG A 242 18.76 -6.30 -7.89
CA ARG A 242 19.80 -5.86 -6.95
C ARG A 242 19.22 -5.69 -5.54
N PHE A 243 18.06 -5.05 -5.44
CA PHE A 243 17.37 -4.85 -4.17
C PHE A 243 17.07 -6.17 -3.47
N GLY A 244 16.58 -7.19 -4.19
CA GLY A 244 16.32 -8.51 -3.62
C GLY A 244 17.55 -9.16 -2.97
N GLY A 245 18.75 -8.87 -3.48
CA GLY A 245 20.01 -9.33 -2.88
C GLY A 245 20.39 -8.64 -1.56
N THR A 246 19.72 -7.56 -1.19
CA THR A 246 19.97 -6.79 0.06
C THR A 246 18.95 -7.10 1.16
N LEU A 247 17.84 -7.76 0.81
CA LEU A 247 16.75 -8.03 1.74
C LEU A 247 17.10 -9.16 2.73
N HIS A 248 16.61 -8.99 3.95
CA HIS A 248 16.65 -10.04 5.00
C HIS A 248 15.40 -10.93 5.00
N THR A 249 14.37 -10.55 4.24
CA THR A 249 13.14 -11.32 4.05
C THR A 249 13.36 -12.46 3.06
N LYS A 250 12.40 -13.36 2.96
CA LYS A 250 12.37 -14.32 1.84
C LYS A 250 12.08 -13.57 0.54
N VAL A 251 12.85 -13.86 -0.50
CA VAL A 251 12.65 -13.27 -1.83
C VAL A 251 12.14 -14.32 -2.80
N VAL A 252 11.03 -14.03 -3.46
CA VAL A 252 10.51 -14.84 -4.57
C VAL A 252 10.61 -14.00 -5.84
N PHE A 253 11.44 -14.42 -6.77
CA PHE A 253 11.54 -13.76 -8.07
C PHE A 253 10.55 -14.33 -9.08
N PHE A 254 10.12 -13.47 -10.02
CA PHE A 254 9.45 -13.92 -11.23
C PHE A 254 10.14 -13.37 -12.49
N SER A 255 10.09 -14.13 -13.59
CA SER A 255 10.70 -13.76 -14.87
C SER A 255 9.84 -14.19 -16.05
N SER A 256 9.63 -13.29 -16.98
CA SER A 256 9.00 -13.57 -18.27
C SER A 256 9.99 -13.85 -19.41
N ARG A 257 11.31 -13.91 -19.09
CA ARG A 257 12.36 -13.98 -20.13
C ARG A 257 13.33 -15.14 -19.94
N ARG A 258 13.38 -15.72 -18.78
CA ARG A 258 14.33 -16.79 -18.45
C ARG A 258 13.82 -17.73 -17.38
N ARG A 259 14.24 -18.96 -17.42
CA ARG A 259 14.06 -19.93 -16.36
C ARG A 259 14.79 -19.47 -15.09
N LEU A 260 14.16 -19.65 -13.94
CA LEU A 260 14.74 -19.43 -12.62
C LEU A 260 14.90 -20.78 -11.90
N GLU A 261 15.96 -20.90 -11.11
CA GLU A 261 16.13 -22.07 -10.23
C GLU A 261 15.13 -22.08 -9.07
N LYS A 262 14.74 -20.86 -8.61
CA LYS A 262 13.70 -20.64 -7.59
C LYS A 262 12.86 -19.44 -7.97
N GLY A 263 11.54 -19.59 -7.88
CA GLY A 263 10.58 -18.56 -8.21
C GLY A 263 9.66 -18.94 -9.35
N LEU A 264 9.07 -17.95 -10.00
CA LEU A 264 8.15 -18.18 -11.11
C LEU A 264 8.79 -17.76 -12.43
N TYR A 265 8.55 -18.52 -13.48
CA TYR A 265 9.05 -18.15 -14.79
C TYR A 265 8.12 -18.61 -15.93
N LEU A 266 8.22 -17.91 -17.04
CA LEU A 266 7.55 -18.26 -18.29
C LEU A 266 8.53 -19.01 -19.18
N ASP A 267 8.14 -20.21 -19.64
CA ASP A 267 8.88 -20.99 -20.66
C ASP A 267 7.91 -21.38 -21.77
N GLY A 268 8.15 -20.84 -22.97
CA GLY A 268 7.20 -20.94 -24.07
C GLY A 268 5.88 -20.28 -23.70
N GLU A 269 4.82 -21.08 -23.62
CA GLU A 269 3.47 -20.66 -23.23
C GLU A 269 3.09 -21.13 -21.82
N ASP A 270 4.00 -21.74 -21.08
CA ASP A 270 3.73 -22.30 -19.77
C ASP A 270 4.38 -21.50 -18.66
N ILE A 271 3.62 -21.18 -17.61
CA ILE A 271 4.11 -20.59 -16.37
C ILE A 271 4.48 -21.74 -15.42
N PHE A 272 5.70 -21.69 -14.87
CA PHE A 272 6.22 -22.65 -13.92
C PHE A 272 6.52 -21.99 -12.59
N TYR A 273 6.42 -22.79 -11.52
CA TYR A 273 6.97 -22.52 -10.21
C TYR A 273 8.12 -23.49 -9.93
N ALA A 274 9.30 -22.95 -9.66
CA ALA A 274 10.48 -23.68 -9.28
C ALA A 274 10.74 -23.51 -7.79
N ASP A 275 10.91 -24.63 -7.06
CA ASP A 275 11.22 -24.61 -5.62
C ASP A 275 12.74 -24.77 -5.34
N GLY A 276 13.53 -24.95 -6.38
CA GLY A 276 14.98 -25.22 -6.34
C GLY A 276 15.34 -26.70 -6.49
N THR A 277 14.36 -27.59 -6.57
CA THR A 277 14.51 -29.03 -6.81
C THR A 277 13.63 -29.52 -7.93
N THR A 278 12.42 -29.03 -8.02
CA THR A 278 11.41 -29.39 -9.01
C THR A 278 10.77 -28.15 -9.64
N ASP A 279 10.39 -28.30 -10.91
CA ASP A 279 9.61 -27.30 -11.63
C ASP A 279 8.19 -27.82 -11.77
N THR A 280 7.25 -27.12 -11.18
CA THR A 280 5.81 -27.43 -11.28
C THR A 280 5.15 -26.50 -12.27
N LYS A 281 4.50 -27.06 -13.30
CA LYS A 281 3.68 -26.26 -14.21
C LYS A 281 2.49 -25.69 -13.44
N VAL A 282 2.32 -24.36 -13.50
CA VAL A 282 1.20 -23.66 -12.90
C VAL A 282 0.02 -23.63 -13.88
N ILE A 283 0.22 -23.04 -15.08
CA ILE A 283 -0.84 -22.85 -16.06
C ILE A 283 -0.23 -22.60 -17.45
N ASN A 284 -0.96 -22.92 -18.54
CA ASN A 284 -0.65 -22.42 -19.87
C ASN A 284 -1.30 -21.03 -20.05
N VAL A 285 -0.58 -20.07 -20.65
CA VAL A 285 -1.08 -18.70 -20.83
C VAL A 285 -2.33 -18.60 -21.70
N ASN A 286 -2.59 -19.59 -22.54
CA ASN A 286 -3.80 -19.68 -23.36
C ASN A 286 -5.05 -20.07 -22.53
N GLU A 287 -4.87 -20.53 -21.30
CA GLU A 287 -5.96 -20.76 -20.35
C GLU A 287 -6.35 -19.49 -19.56
N LEU A 288 -5.60 -18.39 -19.74
CA LEU A 288 -5.86 -17.12 -19.08
C LEU A 288 -6.81 -16.26 -19.93
N ASN A 289 -7.70 -15.52 -19.27
CA ASN A 289 -8.57 -14.53 -19.93
C ASN A 289 -7.93 -13.14 -20.04
N ILE A 290 -6.68 -12.99 -19.56
CA ILE A 290 -5.90 -11.76 -19.66
C ILE A 290 -4.67 -12.02 -20.52
N LEU A 291 -4.50 -11.21 -21.57
CA LEU A 291 -3.47 -11.42 -22.58
C LEU A 291 -2.33 -10.40 -22.44
N GLY A 292 -1.18 -10.82 -22.95
CA GLY A 292 0.00 -9.97 -23.06
C GLY A 292 1.03 -10.22 -21.97
N LYS A 293 2.30 -10.07 -22.36
CA LYS A 293 3.45 -10.42 -21.52
C LYS A 293 3.45 -9.73 -20.15
N HIS A 294 3.06 -8.46 -20.08
CA HIS A 294 2.93 -7.72 -18.83
C HIS A 294 1.87 -8.33 -17.89
N ASN A 295 0.78 -8.90 -18.44
CA ASN A 295 -0.21 -9.60 -17.64
C ASN A 295 0.29 -10.96 -17.16
N TYR A 296 1.14 -11.65 -17.93
CA TYR A 296 1.77 -12.89 -17.46
C TYR A 296 2.73 -12.61 -16.29
N GLU A 297 3.42 -11.47 -16.29
CA GLU A 297 4.21 -11.01 -15.16
C GLU A 297 3.33 -10.69 -13.93
N ASN A 298 2.18 -10.03 -14.13
CA ASN A 298 1.20 -9.79 -13.06
C ASN A 298 0.66 -11.11 -12.48
N VAL A 299 0.38 -12.10 -13.32
CA VAL A 299 -0.06 -13.44 -12.91
C VAL A 299 1.04 -14.12 -12.08
N MET A 300 2.29 -14.14 -12.57
CA MET A 300 3.39 -14.74 -11.82
C MET A 300 3.59 -14.06 -10.47
N ALA A 301 3.53 -12.74 -10.40
CA ALA A 301 3.60 -12.01 -9.13
C ALA A 301 2.45 -12.42 -8.18
N ALA A 302 1.22 -12.50 -8.69
CA ALA A 302 0.06 -12.91 -7.90
C ALA A 302 0.19 -14.35 -7.39
N VAL A 303 0.67 -15.28 -8.22
CA VAL A 303 0.93 -16.67 -7.81
C VAL A 303 1.99 -16.71 -6.71
N GLY A 304 3.12 -16.00 -6.90
CA GLY A 304 4.20 -15.95 -5.91
C GLY A 304 3.76 -15.42 -4.55
N MET A 305 2.95 -14.34 -4.54
CA MET A 305 2.38 -13.80 -3.31
C MET A 305 1.41 -14.77 -2.65
N SER A 306 0.53 -15.37 -3.44
CA SER A 306 -0.51 -16.27 -2.92
C SER A 306 0.07 -17.55 -2.33
N LEU A 307 1.07 -18.16 -2.98
CA LEU A 307 1.83 -19.30 -2.44
C LEU A 307 2.55 -18.93 -1.15
N SER A 308 3.21 -17.76 -1.12
CA SER A 308 3.92 -17.27 0.06
C SER A 308 2.99 -17.00 1.23
N PHE A 309 1.75 -16.64 0.95
CA PHE A 309 0.70 -16.41 1.95
C PHE A 309 0.02 -17.70 2.43
N GLY A 310 0.29 -18.82 1.77
CA GLY A 310 -0.19 -20.15 2.16
C GLY A 310 -1.40 -20.66 1.40
N VAL A 311 -1.78 -20.06 0.26
CA VAL A 311 -2.87 -20.55 -0.59
C VAL A 311 -2.36 -21.74 -1.41
N PRO A 312 -3.06 -22.88 -1.43
CA PRO A 312 -2.70 -24.04 -2.24
C PRO A 312 -2.73 -23.75 -3.75
N MET A 313 -1.84 -24.39 -4.50
CA MET A 313 -1.68 -24.15 -5.95
C MET A 313 -2.96 -24.42 -6.75
N ASP A 314 -3.71 -25.47 -6.41
CA ASP A 314 -4.97 -25.81 -7.07
C ASP A 314 -6.02 -24.71 -6.92
N LYS A 315 -6.10 -24.07 -5.74
CA LYS A 315 -6.99 -22.93 -5.47
C LYS A 315 -6.58 -21.67 -6.24
N ILE A 316 -5.28 -21.48 -6.41
CA ILE A 316 -4.75 -20.38 -7.23
C ILE A 316 -5.14 -20.60 -8.70
N VAL A 317 -4.83 -21.77 -9.26
CA VAL A 317 -5.10 -22.11 -10.67
C VAL A 317 -6.60 -22.03 -10.99
N GLU A 318 -7.47 -22.43 -10.08
CA GLU A 318 -8.92 -22.29 -10.22
C GLU A 318 -9.32 -20.84 -10.52
N VAL A 319 -8.74 -19.86 -9.81
CA VAL A 319 -9.02 -18.45 -10.03
C VAL A 319 -8.37 -17.93 -11.30
N LEU A 320 -7.12 -18.32 -11.58
CA LEU A 320 -6.42 -17.89 -12.81
C LEU A 320 -7.23 -18.17 -14.07
N LYS A 321 -7.90 -19.32 -14.14
CA LYS A 321 -8.72 -19.73 -15.33
C LYS A 321 -9.98 -18.91 -15.53
N ARG A 322 -10.50 -18.26 -14.48
CA ARG A 322 -11.75 -17.49 -14.57
C ARG A 322 -11.56 -15.98 -14.45
N PHE A 323 -10.40 -15.53 -13.94
CA PHE A 323 -10.13 -14.12 -13.72
C PHE A 323 -10.22 -13.31 -15.02
N GLN A 324 -10.92 -12.20 -14.94
CA GLN A 324 -10.99 -11.21 -16.02
C GLN A 324 -10.42 -9.90 -15.51
N ALA A 325 -9.53 -9.28 -16.28
CA ALA A 325 -8.99 -7.99 -15.92
C ALA A 325 -10.11 -6.96 -15.78
N VAL A 326 -10.07 -6.17 -14.71
CA VAL A 326 -10.95 -5.02 -14.58
C VAL A 326 -10.59 -4.04 -15.68
N GLU A 327 -11.52 -3.75 -16.58
CA GLU A 327 -11.33 -2.70 -17.58
C GLU A 327 -11.05 -1.39 -16.84
N HIS A 328 -9.92 -0.76 -17.15
CA HIS A 328 -9.57 0.54 -16.59
C HIS A 328 -10.63 1.57 -17.00
N ARG A 329 -11.44 2.02 -16.07
CA ARG A 329 -12.31 3.17 -16.23
C ARG A 329 -11.54 4.46 -15.89
#